data_3db633a480e3d0e30fcb958812631398
#
_entry.id   3db633a480e3d0e30fcb958812631398
#
_cell.length_a   1.000
_cell.length_b   1.000
_cell.length_c   1.000
_cell.angle_alpha   90.00
_cell.angle_beta   90.00
_cell.angle_gamma   90.00
#
_symmetry.space_group_name_H-M   'P 1'
#
loop_
_entity.id
_entity.type
_entity.pdbx_description
1 polymer ?
#
loop_
_entity_poly.entity_id
_entity_poly.type
_entity_poly.pdbx_seq_one_letter_code
_entity_poly.pdbx_strand_id
1 'polypeptide(L)'
;MMTRKIHKAIIASLLIGLPFTSFAKRYDVTLPEVASCLKTAQPGDQIYIKDGQYKDMQLKWTGKGTEKASIKIEALNPGKVKIEGGSTLRIAGEWMSVSGLHFTDGYAPKGS
;
A
#
# COMPACT_ATOMS: atom_id res chain seq x y z
N MET A 1 35.98 34.67 -3.30
CA MET A 1 35.44 34.60 -3.36
C MET A 1 34.74 34.24 -3.30
N MET A 2 34.91 33.96 -3.41
CA MET A 2 34.24 33.50 -3.48
C MET A 2 33.67 32.87 -3.36
N THR A 3 33.78 32.62 -3.38
CA THR A 3 33.24 32.04 -3.38
C THR A 3 32.66 31.55 -3.22
N ARG A 4 32.94 31.33 -3.20
CA ARG A 4 32.39 30.81 -3.10
C ARG A 4 31.52 30.42 -3.23
N LYS A 5 31.48 30.29 -3.42
CA LYS A 5 30.64 29.99 -3.57
C LYS A 5 29.99 29.32 -3.84
N ILE A 6 30.33 29.01 -4.00
CA ILE A 6 29.68 28.45 -4.36
C ILE A 6 29.25 27.80 -4.11
N HIS A 7 29.51 27.59 -3.98
CA HIS A 7 29.01 26.88 -3.78
C HIS A 7 28.23 26.54 -3.64
N LYS A 8 28.37 26.46 -3.51
CA LYS A 8 27.60 26.21 -3.40
C LYS A 8 26.77 25.80 -3.90
N ALA A 9 26.73 25.88 -4.30
CA ALA A 9 25.99 25.57 -4.79
C ALA A 9 25.87 24.61 -5.15
N ILE A 10 26.26 24.19 -5.33
CA ILE A 10 26.11 23.32 -5.69
C ILE A 10 25.70 22.49 -5.14
N ILE A 11 25.79 22.25 -4.71
CA ILE A 11 25.34 21.47 -4.11
C ILE A 11 24.24 21.18 -4.18
N ALA A 12 23.83 21.65 -4.35
CA ALA A 12 22.67 21.48 -4.37
C ALA A 12 22.29 20.71 -5.34
N SER A 13 22.73 20.74 -6.15
CA SER A 13 22.31 20.08 -7.08
C SER A 13 22.32 18.82 -6.92
N LEU A 14 22.96 18.45 -6.53
CA LEU A 14 22.99 17.29 -6.44
C LEU A 14 22.02 16.68 -5.85
N LEU A 15 21.72 17.08 -5.23
CA LEU A 15 20.85 16.49 -4.63
C LEU A 15 19.81 16.33 -5.31
N ILE A 16 19.80 16.79 -6.08
CA ILE A 16 18.79 16.77 -6.72
C ILE A 16 18.46 15.68 -7.30
N GLY A 17 19.12 15.17 -7.71
CA GLY A 17 18.78 14.17 -8.37
C GLY A 17 18.14 13.19 -7.75
N LEU A 18 18.37 12.92 -6.99
CA LEU A 18 17.88 11.96 -6.42
C LEU A 18 16.68 11.97 -6.09
N PRO A 19 16.41 12.64 -6.19
CA PRO A 19 15.23 12.75 -5.80
C PRO A 19 14.33 11.83 -6.18
N PHE A 20 14.35 11.66 -7.01
CA PHE A 20 13.44 10.88 -7.37
C PHE A 20 13.48 9.71 -6.79
N THR A 21 14.16 9.66 -6.06
CA THR A 21 14.08 8.58 -5.37
C THR A 21 13.01 8.79 -4.59
N SER A 22 11.95 8.66 -4.99
CA SER A 22 10.95 8.67 -4.18
C SER A 22 11.02 7.52 -3.37
N PHE A 23 10.84 7.62 -2.22
CA PHE A 23 10.91 6.57 -1.35
C PHE A 23 9.60 5.93 -1.20
N ALA A 24 9.52 4.69 -1.49
CA ALA A 24 8.36 3.89 -1.18
C ALA A 24 8.16 3.94 0.31
N LYS A 25 6.96 4.24 0.73
CA LYS A 25 6.65 4.27 2.14
C LYS A 25 6.07 2.93 2.54
N ARG A 26 6.26 2.61 3.81
CA ARG A 26 5.70 1.41 4.37
C ARG A 26 4.67 1.80 5.43
N TYR A 27 3.50 1.20 5.34
CA TYR A 27 2.44 1.42 6.30
C TYR A 27 2.12 0.10 6.97
N ASP A 28 2.03 0.09 8.30
CA ASP A 28 1.62 -1.09 9.04
C ASP A 28 0.27 -0.74 9.65
N VAL A 29 -0.78 -1.33 9.15
CA VAL A 29 -2.15 -0.91 9.50
C VAL A 29 -3.05 -2.10 9.75
N THR A 30 -4.22 -1.85 10.30
CA THR A 30 -5.23 -2.88 10.42
C THR A 30 -6.00 -2.97 9.12
N LEU A 31 -6.73 -4.07 8.93
CA LEU A 31 -7.47 -4.27 7.69
C LEU A 31 -8.42 -3.12 7.36
N PRO A 32 -9.22 -2.62 8.32
CA PRO A 32 -10.12 -1.51 7.97
C PRO A 32 -9.41 -0.23 7.58
N GLU A 33 -8.14 -0.08 7.93
CA GLU A 33 -7.42 1.14 7.62
C GLU A 33 -6.78 1.16 6.25
N VAL A 34 -6.81 0.04 5.54
CA VAL A 34 -6.16 -0.03 4.23
C VAL A 34 -6.76 0.97 3.25
N ALA A 35 -8.07 1.08 3.23
CA ALA A 35 -8.72 1.99 2.29
C ALA A 35 -8.29 3.44 2.52
N SER A 36 -8.13 3.82 3.77
CA SER A 36 -7.66 5.18 4.08
C SER A 36 -6.22 5.39 3.64
N CYS A 37 -5.37 4.38 3.86
CA CYS A 37 -3.99 4.47 3.41
C CYS A 37 -3.91 4.62 1.91
N LEU A 38 -4.77 3.94 1.19
CA LEU A 38 -4.72 3.98 -0.26
C LEU A 38 -5.07 5.34 -0.82
N LYS A 39 -5.77 6.18 -0.07
CA LYS A 39 -6.12 7.50 -0.55
C LYS A 39 -4.89 8.37 -0.80
N THR A 40 -3.84 8.13 -0.04
CA THR A 40 -2.62 8.92 -0.18
C THR A 40 -1.43 8.09 -0.62
N ALA A 41 -1.62 6.81 -0.88
CA ALA A 41 -0.50 5.96 -1.28
C ALA A 41 0.03 6.37 -2.64
N GLN A 42 1.33 6.28 -2.78
CA GLN A 42 2.01 6.61 -4.02
C GLN A 42 2.54 5.33 -4.66
N PRO A 43 2.84 5.36 -5.95
CA PRO A 43 3.40 4.18 -6.60
C PRO A 43 4.62 3.67 -5.83
N GLY A 44 4.66 2.37 -5.63
CA GLY A 44 5.77 1.75 -4.90
C GLY A 44 5.54 1.61 -3.42
N ASP A 45 4.49 2.22 -2.88
CA ASP A 45 4.23 2.11 -1.45
C ASP A 45 3.83 0.69 -1.09
N GLN A 46 4.11 0.32 0.15
CA GLN A 46 3.82 -1.01 0.66
C GLN A 46 2.94 -0.88 1.88
N ILE A 47 1.83 -1.60 1.88
CA ILE A 47 0.90 -1.60 2.99
C ILE A 47 0.89 -2.98 3.59
N TYR A 48 1.27 -3.07 4.86
CA TYR A 48 1.29 -4.34 5.58
C TYR A 48 0.15 -4.35 6.57
N ILE A 49 -0.64 -5.40 6.53
CA ILE A 49 -1.82 -5.51 7.36
C ILE A 49 -1.45 -6.35 8.59
N LYS A 50 -1.71 -5.79 9.75
CA LYS A 50 -1.42 -6.46 11.01
C LYS A 50 -2.30 -7.69 11.18
N ASP A 51 -1.80 -8.67 11.92
CA ASP A 51 -2.55 -9.87 12.21
C ASP A 51 -3.91 -9.52 12.82
N GLY A 52 -4.91 -10.30 12.49
CA GLY A 52 -6.22 -10.07 13.06
C GLY A 52 -7.28 -10.95 12.43
N GLN A 53 -8.45 -10.92 13.00
CA GLN A 53 -9.61 -11.63 12.48
C GLN A 53 -10.71 -10.62 12.23
N TYR A 54 -11.29 -10.69 11.04
CA TYR A 54 -12.30 -9.73 10.64
C TYR A 54 -13.47 -10.49 10.04
N LYS A 55 -14.68 -10.05 10.36
CA LYS A 55 -15.86 -10.76 9.91
C LYS A 55 -16.80 -9.81 9.22
N ASP A 56 -17.41 -10.28 8.15
CA ASP A 56 -18.44 -9.54 7.40
C ASP A 56 -17.97 -8.15 6.97
N MET A 57 -16.76 -8.09 6.44
CA MET A 57 -16.19 -6.85 6.00
C MET A 57 -16.54 -6.55 4.55
N GLN A 58 -16.85 -5.29 4.28
CA GLN A 58 -17.08 -4.86 2.91
C GLN A 58 -15.88 -4.00 2.54
N LEU A 59 -14.94 -4.59 1.84
CA LEU A 59 -13.70 -3.91 1.54
C LEU A 59 -13.67 -3.42 0.10
N LYS A 60 -13.29 -2.17 -0.08
CA LYS A 60 -13.14 -1.62 -1.40
C LYS A 60 -11.84 -0.86 -1.44
N TRP A 61 -10.90 -1.37 -2.21
CA TRP A 61 -9.56 -0.80 -2.26
C TRP A 61 -9.32 -0.20 -3.63
N THR A 62 -8.96 1.07 -3.64
CA THR A 62 -8.70 1.78 -4.88
C THR A 62 -7.35 2.47 -4.75
N GLY A 63 -6.49 2.24 -5.71
CA GLY A 63 -5.17 2.87 -5.70
C GLY A 63 -4.59 2.86 -7.08
N LYS A 64 -3.45 3.52 -7.22
CA LYS A 64 -2.85 3.63 -8.53
C LYS A 64 -1.35 3.56 -8.42
N GLY A 65 -0.80 2.45 -8.81
CA GLY A 65 0.63 2.31 -8.92
C GLY A 65 1.07 2.47 -10.36
N THR A 66 2.27 2.03 -10.67
CA THR A 66 2.76 2.00 -12.04
C THR A 66 3.37 0.64 -12.31
N GLU A 67 3.65 0.38 -13.56
CA GLU A 67 4.21 -0.90 -13.93
C GLU A 67 5.51 -1.18 -13.19
N LYS A 68 6.34 -0.19 -13.01
CA LYS A 68 7.62 -0.38 -12.33
C LYS A 68 7.53 -0.20 -10.84
N ALA A 69 6.44 0.36 -10.34
CA ALA A 69 6.29 0.64 -8.92
C ALA A 69 4.85 0.39 -8.51
N SER A 70 4.47 -0.87 -8.43
CA SER A 70 3.12 -1.21 -8.02
C SER A 70 2.93 -0.94 -6.53
N ILE A 71 1.68 -0.73 -6.13
CA ILE A 71 1.35 -0.63 -4.72
C ILE A 71 1.12 -2.04 -4.22
N LYS A 72 1.81 -2.41 -3.14
CA LYS A 72 1.70 -3.75 -2.61
C LYS A 72 0.94 -3.74 -1.30
N ILE A 73 -0.05 -4.61 -1.20
CA ILE A 73 -0.83 -4.77 0.01
C ILE A 73 -0.64 -6.21 0.45
N GLU A 74 -0.01 -6.40 1.60
CA GLU A 74 0.35 -7.74 2.05
C GLU A 74 0.03 -7.91 3.52
N ALA A 75 -0.28 -9.14 3.91
CA ALA A 75 -0.37 -9.42 5.33
C ALA A 75 1.04 -9.33 5.91
N LEU A 76 1.16 -8.71 7.08
CA LEU A 76 2.45 -8.63 7.74
C LEU A 76 2.97 -10.04 8.00
N ASN A 77 2.10 -10.94 8.42
CA ASN A 77 2.42 -12.35 8.57
C ASN A 77 1.44 -13.12 7.71
N PRO A 78 1.91 -13.76 6.64
CA PRO A 78 1.01 -14.45 5.72
C PRO A 78 0.11 -15.45 6.43
N GLY A 79 -1.17 -15.41 6.09
CA GLY A 79 -2.14 -16.30 6.70
C GLY A 79 -2.69 -15.86 8.03
N LYS A 80 -2.16 -14.77 8.60
CA LYS A 80 -2.61 -14.30 9.91
C LYS A 80 -3.62 -13.17 9.83
N VAL A 81 -3.96 -12.72 8.64
CA VAL A 81 -5.04 -11.77 8.46
C VAL A 81 -6.22 -12.60 7.98
N LYS A 82 -7.12 -12.94 8.88
CA LYS A 82 -8.23 -13.83 8.58
C LYS A 82 -9.48 -13.03 8.33
N ILE A 83 -10.08 -13.27 7.18
CA ILE A 83 -11.27 -12.53 6.77
C ILE A 83 -12.38 -13.56 6.62
N GLU A 84 -13.42 -13.43 7.43
CA GLU A 84 -14.43 -14.45 7.58
C GLU A 84 -15.82 -13.96 7.26
N GLY A 85 -16.75 -14.90 7.21
CA GLY A 85 -18.17 -14.57 7.04
C GLY A 85 -18.49 -14.08 5.65
N GLY A 86 -19.40 -13.14 5.56
CA GLY A 86 -19.84 -12.59 4.28
C GLY A 86 -18.96 -11.47 3.77
N SER A 87 -17.68 -11.53 4.06
CA SER A 87 -16.77 -10.47 3.63
C SER A 87 -16.59 -10.43 2.13
N THR A 88 -16.44 -9.24 1.59
CA THR A 88 -16.14 -9.04 0.18
C THR A 88 -14.94 -8.12 0.05
N LEU A 89 -14.19 -8.32 -1.03
CA LEU A 89 -13.07 -7.45 -1.33
C LEU A 89 -13.16 -7.06 -2.80
N ARG A 90 -13.20 -5.76 -3.05
CA ARG A 90 -13.21 -5.25 -4.41
C ARG A 90 -11.96 -4.42 -4.59
N ILE A 91 -11.26 -4.68 -5.66
CA ILE A 91 -10.05 -3.93 -5.97
C ILE A 91 -10.29 -3.24 -7.30
N ALA A 92 -10.20 -1.93 -7.29
CA ALA A 92 -10.41 -1.14 -8.49
C ALA A 92 -9.28 -0.14 -8.62
N GLY A 93 -8.27 -0.50 -9.35
CA GLY A 93 -7.13 0.38 -9.52
C GLY A 93 -6.18 -0.20 -10.53
N GLU A 94 -4.99 0.37 -10.58
CA GLU A 94 -3.99 -0.05 -11.54
C GLU A 94 -2.71 -0.41 -10.82
N TRP A 95 -2.06 -1.47 -11.28
CA TRP A 95 -0.78 -1.88 -10.74
C TRP A 95 -0.77 -2.00 -9.22
N MET A 96 -1.71 -2.78 -8.72
CA MET A 96 -1.79 -3.12 -7.31
C MET A 96 -1.66 -4.61 -7.15
N SER A 97 -1.03 -5.04 -6.07
CA SER A 97 -0.97 -6.47 -5.77
C SER A 97 -1.39 -6.68 -4.32
N VAL A 98 -2.07 -7.79 -4.09
CA VAL A 98 -2.56 -8.14 -2.77
C VAL A 98 -2.14 -9.57 -2.50
N SER A 99 -1.58 -9.83 -1.34
CA SER A 99 -1.16 -11.17 -1.00
C SER A 99 -1.22 -11.44 0.49
N GLY A 100 -1.23 -12.72 0.84
CA GLY A 100 -1.13 -13.14 2.23
C GLY A 100 -2.42 -13.12 3.01
N LEU A 101 -3.53 -12.71 2.43
CA LEU A 101 -4.81 -12.70 3.12
C LEU A 101 -5.39 -14.12 3.14
N HIS A 102 -6.11 -14.42 4.21
CA HIS A 102 -6.71 -15.73 4.34
C HIS A 102 -8.20 -15.56 4.52
N PHE A 103 -8.96 -15.88 3.49
CA PHE A 103 -10.41 -15.88 3.58
C PHE A 103 -10.85 -17.23 4.10
N THR A 104 -11.57 -17.24 5.20
CA THR A 104 -11.92 -18.48 5.84
C THR A 104 -13.34 -18.41 6.40
N ASP A 105 -13.95 -19.57 6.62
CA ASP A 105 -15.30 -19.67 7.18
C ASP A 105 -16.30 -18.75 6.49
N GLY A 106 -16.08 -18.53 5.20
CA GLY A 106 -16.96 -17.67 4.45
C GLY A 106 -18.15 -18.41 3.92
N TYR A 107 -19.11 -17.65 3.46
CA TYR A 107 -20.25 -18.22 2.78
C TYR A 107 -20.59 -17.31 1.62
N ALA A 108 -21.17 -17.89 0.60
CA ALA A 108 -21.50 -17.14 -0.59
C ALA A 108 -22.55 -16.09 -0.28
N PRO A 109 -22.34 -14.86 -0.71
CA PRO A 109 -23.36 -13.85 -0.53
C PRO A 109 -24.59 -14.24 -1.32
N LYS A 110 -25.74 -13.76 -0.87
CA LYS A 110 -26.92 -14.06 -1.61
C LYS A 110 -26.86 -13.47 -2.97
N GLY A 111 -27.25 -14.19 -3.96
CA GLY A 111 -27.22 -13.69 -5.32
C GLY A 111 -25.92 -13.90 -6.04
N SER A 112 -24.96 -14.50 -5.44
CA SER A 112 -23.69 -14.70 -6.12
C SER A 112 -23.60 -16.08 -6.76
#